data_2803289ea4fbc733997a74dfb09764e4
#
_entry.id   2803289ea4fbc733997a74dfb09764e4
#
_cell.length_a   1.000
_cell.length_b   1.000
_cell.length_c   1.000
_cell.angle_alpha   90.00
_cell.angle_beta   90.00
_cell.angle_gamma   90.00
#
_symmetry.space_group_name_H-M   'P 1'
#
loop_
_entity.id
_entity.type
_entity.pdbx_description
1 polymer ?
#
loop_
_entity_poly.entity_id
_entity_poly.type
_entity_poly.pdbx_seq_one_letter_code
_entity_poly.pdbx_strand_id
1 'polypeptide(L)'
;MAKFKTIQEAMSQGTGEVSVRGWVHRERGSNKIKFILLRDATNKIQCIFKHENFEKKWEEIDHMQVETSIEIHGEIKADERAPTGFEVMIKDFNVVGTSESFPITKDQSAELLADNRHLWLRSTKMMATLKIRSTVFGAIHEYFRGQGFYEYQSPIFQSVQCEGGSDLFEVKYFDRKDVFLAQTWQLYAEPAIFGIEKIYTVAPSFRAEKSNTSRHLTEYWHAEMEFTWATFEEIQDHGEALIKHVVKKVLEVNKEELKILKRDISKLMPVIEKPFLRMTYDEALKILKEKCDMEIEWGKDLRTIEEEKLTMLYDVPIICTHYPKKVKAFYMTEDSKNPDVVLGCDFLAPEGYGEIIGGSHREHDIEKVKQRLVEDGEDPKEYEFYLDTRRYGSVPHGGFGLGVERIIKWVCGFDAIKDAIPFPRTMRRYKP
;
A
#
# COMPACT_ATOMS: atom_id res chain seq x y z
N MET A 1 -3.48 36.07 -20.41
CA MET A 1 -4.28 34.85 -20.18
C MET A 1 -4.64 34.79 -18.70
N ALA A 2 -5.88 34.58 -18.35
CA ALA A 2 -6.30 34.40 -16.96
C ALA A 2 -5.59 33.19 -16.37
N LYS A 3 -5.02 33.36 -15.16
CA LYS A 3 -4.35 32.25 -14.47
C LYS A 3 -5.42 31.32 -13.88
N PHE A 4 -5.45 30.06 -14.32
CA PHE A 4 -6.34 29.05 -13.72
C PHE A 4 -5.95 28.77 -12.28
N LYS A 5 -6.96 28.68 -11.40
CA LYS A 5 -6.87 28.22 -10.02
C LYS A 5 -7.33 26.78 -9.93
N THR A 6 -6.84 26.06 -8.95
CA THR A 6 -7.48 24.82 -8.53
C THR A 6 -8.86 25.11 -7.94
N ILE A 7 -9.75 24.12 -7.94
CA ILE A 7 -11.09 24.27 -7.35
C ILE A 7 -10.97 24.63 -5.87
N GLN A 8 -10.03 24.03 -5.14
CA GLN A 8 -9.84 24.33 -3.72
C GLN A 8 -9.35 25.78 -3.51
N GLU A 9 -8.44 26.30 -4.36
CA GLU A 9 -8.02 27.71 -4.29
C GLU A 9 -9.17 28.66 -4.61
N ALA A 10 -10.01 28.32 -5.59
CA ALA A 10 -11.20 29.10 -5.91
C ALA A 10 -12.20 29.14 -4.75
N MET A 11 -12.47 27.99 -4.12
CA MET A 11 -13.33 27.92 -2.92
C MET A 11 -12.75 28.70 -1.74
N SER A 12 -11.43 28.67 -1.56
CA SER A 12 -10.75 29.45 -0.51
C SER A 12 -10.83 30.96 -0.76
N GLN A 13 -10.93 31.41 -2.02
CA GLN A 13 -11.19 32.80 -2.37
C GLN A 13 -12.62 33.23 -1.96
N GLY A 14 -13.61 32.35 -2.10
CA GLY A 14 -14.97 32.49 -1.62
C GLY A 14 -15.90 33.32 -2.47
N THR A 15 -15.44 34.39 -3.13
CA THR A 15 -16.25 35.30 -3.95
C THR A 15 -15.43 35.96 -5.06
N GLY A 16 -16.10 36.44 -6.11
CA GLY A 16 -15.52 37.20 -7.22
C GLY A 16 -15.13 36.33 -8.42
N GLU A 17 -14.38 36.91 -9.35
CA GLU A 17 -14.02 36.24 -10.59
C GLU A 17 -12.98 35.14 -10.38
N VAL A 18 -13.25 34.00 -11.02
CA VAL A 18 -12.38 32.82 -11.01
C VAL A 18 -12.28 32.19 -12.39
N SER A 19 -11.13 31.59 -12.65
CA SER A 19 -10.90 30.71 -13.79
C SER A 19 -10.52 29.34 -13.25
N VAL A 20 -11.33 28.33 -13.53
CA VAL A 20 -11.12 26.94 -13.10
C VAL A 20 -11.21 26.01 -14.29
N ARG A 21 -10.59 24.84 -14.20
CA ARG A 21 -10.63 23.81 -15.24
C ARG A 21 -10.65 22.42 -14.65
N GLY A 22 -11.19 21.48 -15.37
CA GLY A 22 -11.30 20.11 -14.91
C GLY A 22 -12.20 19.26 -15.79
N TRP A 23 -12.81 18.26 -15.20
CA TRP A 23 -13.67 17.29 -15.87
C TRP A 23 -15.10 17.33 -15.30
N VAL A 24 -16.08 17.19 -16.15
CA VAL A 24 -17.49 17.06 -15.74
C VAL A 24 -17.68 15.77 -14.99
N HIS A 25 -17.88 15.85 -13.68
CA HIS A 25 -18.11 14.68 -12.82
C HIS A 25 -19.56 14.22 -12.81
N ARG A 26 -20.47 15.17 -12.89
CA ARG A 26 -21.92 14.96 -13.04
C ARG A 26 -22.53 16.14 -13.77
N GLU A 27 -23.62 15.89 -14.43
CA GLU A 27 -24.45 16.92 -15.03
C GLU A 27 -25.92 16.67 -14.66
N ARG A 28 -26.69 17.75 -14.59
CA ARG A 28 -28.16 17.74 -14.42
C ARG A 28 -28.72 19.07 -14.90
N GLY A 29 -29.94 19.09 -15.34
CA GLY A 29 -30.55 20.37 -15.74
C GLY A 29 -31.87 20.23 -16.46
N SER A 30 -32.25 21.34 -17.09
CA SER A 30 -33.40 21.49 -17.94
C SER A 30 -33.00 22.36 -19.13
N ASN A 31 -33.93 22.56 -20.07
CA ASN A 31 -33.71 23.41 -21.24
C ASN A 31 -33.36 24.88 -20.93
N LYS A 32 -33.47 25.32 -19.70
CA LYS A 32 -33.17 26.70 -19.27
C LYS A 32 -31.94 26.86 -18.40
N ILE A 33 -31.59 25.81 -17.63
CA ILE A 33 -30.47 25.84 -16.68
C ILE A 33 -29.84 24.47 -16.66
N LYS A 34 -28.49 24.41 -16.80
CA LYS A 34 -27.70 23.21 -16.62
C LYS A 34 -26.70 23.39 -15.48
N PHE A 35 -26.63 22.42 -14.61
CA PHE A 35 -25.67 22.32 -13.52
C PHE A 35 -24.66 21.25 -13.86
N ILE A 36 -23.40 21.58 -13.85
CA ILE A 36 -22.32 20.61 -13.89
C ILE A 36 -21.59 20.62 -12.56
N LEU A 37 -21.20 19.45 -12.08
CA LEU A 37 -20.26 19.31 -10.99
C LEU A 37 -18.88 19.10 -11.61
N LEU A 38 -18.07 20.15 -11.63
CA LEU A 38 -16.72 20.14 -12.15
C LEU A 38 -15.78 19.52 -11.11
N ARG A 39 -14.86 18.68 -11.53
CA ARG A 39 -13.85 18.02 -10.70
C ARG A 39 -12.44 18.34 -11.19
N ASP A 40 -11.57 18.65 -10.25
CA ASP A 40 -10.11 18.59 -10.47
C ASP A 40 -9.44 17.62 -9.46
N ALA A 41 -8.13 17.68 -9.32
CA ALA A 41 -7.40 16.85 -8.36
C ALA A 41 -7.64 17.25 -6.90
N THR A 42 -8.13 18.46 -6.65
CA THR A 42 -8.26 19.04 -5.31
C THR A 42 -9.67 18.90 -4.74
N ASN A 43 -10.70 19.20 -5.53
CA ASN A 43 -12.08 19.20 -5.06
C ASN A 43 -13.09 19.11 -6.23
N LYS A 44 -14.34 19.33 -5.92
CA LYS A 44 -15.48 19.48 -6.85
C LYS A 44 -16.19 20.78 -6.59
N ILE A 45 -16.72 21.40 -7.66
CA ILE A 45 -17.52 22.63 -7.54
C ILE A 45 -18.70 22.61 -8.50
N GLN A 46 -19.84 23.08 -8.04
CA GLN A 46 -21.02 23.25 -8.91
C GLN A 46 -20.81 24.46 -9.81
N CYS A 47 -21.00 24.27 -11.13
CA CYS A 47 -20.95 25.34 -12.11
C CYS A 47 -22.30 25.41 -12.81
N ILE A 48 -22.79 26.62 -13.07
CA ILE A 48 -24.15 26.88 -13.54
C ILE A 48 -24.12 27.55 -14.89
N PHE A 49 -24.71 26.90 -15.89
CA PHE A 49 -25.06 27.48 -17.18
C PHE A 49 -26.50 27.95 -17.16
N LYS A 50 -26.74 29.16 -17.65
CA LYS A 50 -28.10 29.68 -17.93
C LYS A 50 -28.26 29.83 -19.44
N HIS A 51 -29.35 29.32 -19.98
CA HIS A 51 -29.64 29.39 -21.41
C HIS A 51 -29.56 30.81 -21.97
N GLU A 52 -30.09 31.79 -21.26
CA GLU A 52 -30.11 33.21 -21.64
C GLU A 52 -28.69 33.79 -21.91
N ASN A 53 -27.68 33.22 -21.30
CA ASN A 53 -26.27 33.68 -21.49
C ASN A 53 -25.53 32.94 -22.59
N PHE A 54 -26.10 31.80 -23.08
CA PHE A 54 -25.38 30.88 -23.98
C PHE A 54 -26.28 30.35 -25.13
N GLU A 55 -27.28 31.10 -25.57
CA GLU A 55 -28.24 30.66 -26.59
C GLU A 55 -27.57 30.00 -27.81
N LYS A 56 -26.48 30.60 -28.32
CA LYS A 56 -25.74 30.08 -29.49
C LYS A 56 -24.91 28.82 -29.26
N LYS A 57 -24.60 28.55 -28.00
CA LYS A 57 -23.78 27.40 -27.57
C LYS A 57 -24.58 26.39 -26.74
N TRP A 58 -25.91 26.57 -26.65
CA TRP A 58 -26.72 25.75 -25.75
C TRP A 58 -26.77 24.28 -26.13
N GLU A 59 -26.73 23.98 -27.41
CA GLU A 59 -26.68 22.60 -27.91
C GLU A 59 -25.40 21.89 -27.44
N GLU A 60 -24.26 22.55 -27.48
CA GLU A 60 -23.00 22.02 -26.97
C GLU A 60 -23.06 21.76 -25.45
N ILE A 61 -23.68 22.68 -24.71
CA ILE A 61 -23.86 22.56 -23.24
C ILE A 61 -24.82 21.43 -22.91
N ASP A 62 -25.91 21.29 -23.66
CA ASP A 62 -26.95 20.29 -23.39
C ASP A 62 -26.50 18.87 -23.67
N HIS A 63 -25.64 18.68 -24.66
CA HIS A 63 -25.04 17.37 -24.99
C HIS A 63 -23.73 17.06 -24.28
N MET A 64 -23.29 17.93 -23.35
CA MET A 64 -22.03 17.72 -22.61
C MET A 64 -22.11 16.47 -21.74
N GLN A 65 -21.22 15.52 -22.00
CA GLN A 65 -21.15 14.23 -21.30
C GLN A 65 -20.26 14.30 -20.05
N VAL A 66 -20.48 13.34 -19.14
CA VAL A 66 -19.56 13.09 -18.02
C VAL A 66 -18.14 12.81 -18.54
N GLU A 67 -17.14 13.31 -17.83
CA GLU A 67 -15.70 13.27 -18.19
C GLU A 67 -15.30 14.19 -19.35
N THR A 68 -16.19 15.02 -19.91
CA THR A 68 -15.78 16.14 -20.79
C THR A 68 -14.83 17.05 -20.04
N SER A 69 -13.69 17.40 -20.63
CA SER A 69 -12.73 18.35 -20.04
C SER A 69 -13.06 19.78 -20.50
N ILE A 70 -13.11 20.71 -19.53
CA ILE A 70 -13.62 22.05 -19.75
C ILE A 70 -12.85 23.09 -18.93
N GLU A 71 -12.65 24.26 -19.52
CA GLU A 71 -12.19 25.48 -18.88
C GLU A 71 -13.39 26.40 -18.64
N ILE A 72 -13.50 27.00 -17.47
CA ILE A 72 -14.60 27.83 -17.04
C ILE A 72 -14.05 29.14 -16.50
N HIS A 73 -14.66 30.23 -16.96
CA HIS A 73 -14.49 31.58 -16.41
C HIS A 73 -15.83 32.04 -15.86
N GLY A 74 -15.85 32.53 -14.65
CA GLY A 74 -17.10 32.92 -14.01
C GLY A 74 -16.91 33.57 -12.66
N GLU A 75 -17.98 33.70 -11.93
CA GLU A 75 -18.03 34.31 -10.61
C GLU A 75 -18.38 33.25 -9.56
N ILE A 76 -17.48 33.02 -8.60
CA ILE A 76 -17.71 32.13 -7.48
C ILE A 76 -18.49 32.83 -6.38
N LYS A 77 -19.39 32.12 -5.76
CA LYS A 77 -20.09 32.55 -4.53
C LYS A 77 -20.39 31.35 -3.62
N ALA A 78 -20.56 31.63 -2.35
CA ALA A 78 -21.07 30.67 -1.39
C ALA A 78 -22.57 30.40 -1.65
N ASP A 79 -22.97 29.13 -1.65
CA ASP A 79 -24.38 28.71 -1.67
C ASP A 79 -24.50 27.38 -0.90
N GLU A 80 -25.19 27.38 0.23
CA GLU A 80 -25.39 26.22 1.10
C GLU A 80 -26.09 25.03 0.41
N ARG A 81 -26.85 25.32 -0.66
CA ARG A 81 -27.53 24.29 -1.47
C ARG A 81 -26.59 23.58 -2.45
N ALA A 82 -25.45 24.18 -2.74
CA ALA A 82 -24.43 23.55 -3.59
C ALA A 82 -23.76 22.38 -2.87
N PRO A 83 -23.45 21.27 -3.53
CA PRO A 83 -22.90 20.05 -2.91
C PRO A 83 -21.62 20.26 -2.06
N THR A 84 -20.87 21.31 -2.36
CA THR A 84 -19.62 21.66 -1.65
C THR A 84 -19.66 23.05 -1.01
N GLY A 85 -20.86 23.65 -0.88
CA GLY A 85 -21.04 24.97 -0.28
C GLY A 85 -20.71 26.15 -1.17
N PHE A 86 -20.27 25.90 -2.42
CA PHE A 86 -19.90 26.93 -3.39
C PHE A 86 -20.42 26.60 -4.79
N GLU A 87 -20.69 27.66 -5.56
CA GLU A 87 -21.02 27.53 -6.97
C GLU A 87 -20.35 28.61 -7.81
N VAL A 88 -20.13 28.31 -9.09
CA VAL A 88 -19.61 29.24 -10.10
C VAL A 88 -20.72 29.57 -11.10
N MET A 89 -21.08 30.83 -11.18
CA MET A 89 -21.92 31.36 -12.27
C MET A 89 -21.04 31.57 -13.50
N ILE A 90 -21.22 30.76 -14.52
CA ILE A 90 -20.36 30.76 -15.72
C ILE A 90 -20.64 32.01 -16.55
N LYS A 91 -19.58 32.71 -16.94
CA LYS A 91 -19.59 33.84 -17.87
C LYS A 91 -19.06 33.44 -19.27
N ASP A 92 -18.07 32.52 -19.28
CA ASP A 92 -17.50 31.97 -20.51
C ASP A 92 -16.91 30.57 -20.24
N PHE A 93 -16.80 29.77 -21.28
CA PHE A 93 -16.24 28.42 -21.22
C PHE A 93 -15.61 28.00 -22.54
N ASN A 94 -14.72 27.01 -22.44
CA ASN A 94 -14.09 26.36 -23.58
C ASN A 94 -14.05 24.83 -23.32
N VAL A 95 -14.67 24.04 -24.22
CA VAL A 95 -14.53 22.58 -24.19
C VAL A 95 -13.17 22.22 -24.77
N VAL A 96 -12.32 21.57 -23.97
CA VAL A 96 -10.96 21.18 -24.37
C VAL A 96 -10.98 19.80 -25.02
N GLY A 97 -11.77 18.86 -24.46
CA GLY A 97 -11.96 17.53 -25.00
C GLY A 97 -13.35 17.00 -24.69
N THR A 98 -14.03 16.54 -25.72
CA THR A 98 -15.34 15.91 -25.59
C THR A 98 -15.23 14.50 -25.03
N SER A 99 -16.30 14.00 -24.42
CA SER A 99 -16.40 12.62 -23.94
C SER A 99 -17.53 11.91 -24.66
N GLU A 100 -17.32 10.63 -24.91
CA GLU A 100 -18.40 9.71 -25.28
C GLU A 100 -19.19 9.27 -24.03
N SER A 101 -20.14 8.35 -24.19
CA SER A 101 -20.87 7.77 -23.07
C SER A 101 -19.90 7.04 -22.13
N PHE A 102 -19.70 7.58 -20.93
CA PHE A 102 -18.73 7.04 -19.97
C PHE A 102 -19.22 5.69 -19.44
N PRO A 103 -18.41 4.60 -19.54
CA PRO A 103 -18.88 3.23 -19.30
C PRO A 103 -19.13 2.93 -17.82
N ILE A 104 -18.58 3.75 -16.88
CA ILE A 104 -18.76 3.55 -15.45
C ILE A 104 -19.91 4.41 -14.96
N THR A 105 -21.02 3.76 -14.60
CA THR A 105 -22.19 4.39 -13.98
C THR A 105 -22.30 4.04 -12.50
N LYS A 106 -23.39 4.41 -11.84
CA LYS A 106 -23.67 4.04 -10.47
C LYS A 106 -23.96 2.54 -10.34
N ASP A 107 -23.54 1.93 -9.24
CA ASP A 107 -23.87 0.54 -8.86
C ASP A 107 -23.32 -0.56 -9.81
N GLN A 108 -22.10 -0.37 -10.28
CA GLN A 108 -21.41 -1.36 -11.10
C GLN A 108 -20.76 -2.48 -10.30
N SER A 109 -20.66 -3.67 -10.91
CA SER A 109 -19.99 -4.81 -10.28
C SER A 109 -18.49 -4.55 -10.06
N ALA A 110 -17.90 -5.18 -9.05
CA ALA A 110 -16.48 -5.09 -8.77
C ALA A 110 -15.61 -5.58 -9.96
N GLU A 111 -16.13 -6.52 -10.74
CA GLU A 111 -15.43 -7.06 -11.92
C GLU A 111 -15.40 -6.05 -13.05
N LEU A 112 -16.52 -5.42 -13.39
CA LEU A 112 -16.58 -4.36 -14.39
C LEU A 112 -15.69 -3.17 -14.02
N LEU A 113 -15.66 -2.77 -12.76
CA LEU A 113 -14.75 -1.72 -12.25
C LEU A 113 -13.30 -2.14 -12.38
N ALA A 114 -12.98 -3.42 -12.16
CA ALA A 114 -11.65 -3.94 -12.35
C ALA A 114 -11.24 -4.01 -13.82
N ASP A 115 -12.15 -4.36 -14.74
CA ASP A 115 -11.91 -4.38 -16.19
C ASP A 115 -11.72 -2.97 -16.76
N ASN A 116 -12.39 -1.98 -16.17
CA ASN A 116 -12.28 -0.57 -16.53
C ASN A 116 -11.40 0.19 -15.51
N ARG A 117 -10.41 -0.46 -14.92
CA ARG A 117 -9.59 0.11 -13.85
C ARG A 117 -8.95 1.45 -14.22
N HIS A 118 -8.46 1.61 -15.43
CA HIS A 118 -7.89 2.83 -15.99
C HIS A 118 -8.86 4.03 -15.98
N LEU A 119 -10.14 3.78 -16.12
CA LEU A 119 -11.20 4.79 -16.00
C LEU A 119 -11.64 4.96 -14.54
N TRP A 120 -11.71 3.86 -13.78
CA TRP A 120 -12.13 3.90 -12.40
C TRP A 120 -11.16 4.65 -11.48
N LEU A 121 -9.89 4.78 -11.85
CA LEU A 121 -8.93 5.64 -11.15
C LEU A 121 -9.42 7.08 -10.95
N ARG A 122 -10.32 7.57 -11.81
CA ARG A 122 -10.95 8.90 -11.72
C ARG A 122 -12.05 8.99 -10.65
N SER A 123 -12.45 7.87 -10.06
CA SER A 123 -13.48 7.84 -9.01
C SER A 123 -12.99 8.52 -7.74
N THR A 124 -13.93 9.09 -6.97
CA THR A 124 -13.62 9.75 -5.70
C THR A 124 -12.92 8.80 -4.71
N LYS A 125 -13.36 7.52 -4.68
CA LYS A 125 -12.72 6.48 -3.86
C LYS A 125 -11.26 6.27 -4.25
N MET A 126 -10.99 6.05 -5.55
CA MET A 126 -9.63 5.78 -6.00
C MET A 126 -8.71 7.00 -5.88
N MET A 127 -9.21 8.20 -6.17
CA MET A 127 -8.44 9.43 -5.96
C MET A 127 -8.03 9.58 -4.49
N ALA A 128 -8.94 9.35 -3.55
CA ALA A 128 -8.64 9.37 -2.12
C ALA A 128 -7.58 8.31 -1.75
N THR A 129 -7.75 7.07 -2.25
CA THR A 129 -6.80 5.98 -2.03
C THR A 129 -5.39 6.34 -2.54
N LEU A 130 -5.28 6.89 -3.76
CA LEU A 130 -3.99 7.24 -4.35
C LEU A 130 -3.28 8.37 -3.62
N LYS A 131 -4.02 9.34 -3.07
CA LYS A 131 -3.47 10.39 -2.22
C LYS A 131 -2.92 9.82 -0.91
N ILE A 132 -3.69 8.94 -0.22
CA ILE A 132 -3.22 8.24 0.98
C ILE A 132 -1.99 7.39 0.63
N ARG A 133 -2.01 6.65 -0.48
CA ARG A 133 -0.85 5.88 -0.95
C ARG A 133 0.39 6.76 -1.11
N SER A 134 0.27 7.91 -1.73
CA SER A 134 1.38 8.87 -1.87
C SER A 134 1.92 9.34 -0.51
N THR A 135 1.04 9.61 0.46
CA THR A 135 1.45 9.96 1.83
C THR A 135 2.18 8.80 2.51
N VAL A 136 1.70 7.56 2.37
CA VAL A 136 2.35 6.36 2.94
C VAL A 136 3.77 6.20 2.39
N PHE A 137 3.97 6.29 1.07
CA PHE A 137 5.30 6.22 0.45
C PHE A 137 6.22 7.32 0.98
N GLY A 138 5.74 8.57 1.01
CA GLY A 138 6.51 9.69 1.55
C GLY A 138 6.90 9.50 3.03
N ALA A 139 5.97 9.00 3.85
CA ALA A 139 6.21 8.75 5.27
C ALA A 139 7.24 7.63 5.50
N ILE A 140 7.23 6.57 4.69
CA ILE A 140 8.23 5.49 4.75
C ILE A 140 9.63 6.06 4.47
N HIS A 141 9.79 6.82 3.38
CA HIS A 141 11.07 7.48 3.07
C HIS A 141 11.51 8.48 4.15
N GLU A 142 10.56 9.27 4.68
CA GLU A 142 10.82 10.24 5.75
C GLU A 142 11.35 9.52 7.01
N TYR A 143 10.71 8.42 7.40
CA TYR A 143 11.12 7.63 8.56
C TYR A 143 12.55 7.09 8.40
N PHE A 144 12.81 6.32 7.34
CA PHE A 144 14.11 5.67 7.18
C PHE A 144 15.25 6.66 7.05
N ARG A 145 15.08 7.73 6.26
CA ARG A 145 16.09 8.79 6.13
C ARG A 145 16.30 9.52 7.45
N GLY A 146 15.23 9.75 8.23
CA GLY A 146 15.31 10.35 9.56
C GLY A 146 16.04 9.48 10.58
N GLN A 147 16.08 8.16 10.38
CA GLN A 147 16.83 7.19 11.19
C GLN A 147 18.25 6.91 10.67
N GLY A 148 18.70 7.64 9.63
CA GLY A 148 20.03 7.51 9.07
C GLY A 148 20.23 6.33 8.12
N PHE A 149 19.14 5.73 7.61
CA PHE A 149 19.21 4.70 6.58
C PHE A 149 19.42 5.30 5.20
N TYR A 150 20.27 4.67 4.41
CA TYR A 150 20.49 4.99 3.00
C TYR A 150 19.57 4.17 2.10
N GLU A 151 18.97 4.80 1.10
CA GLU A 151 18.21 4.08 0.10
C GLU A 151 19.14 3.31 -0.84
N TYR A 152 18.89 2.02 -1.00
CA TYR A 152 19.73 1.12 -1.79
C TYR A 152 18.85 0.23 -2.68
N GLN A 153 19.20 0.10 -3.95
CA GLN A 153 18.48 -0.71 -4.92
C GLN A 153 19.23 -2.00 -5.21
N SER A 154 18.53 -3.12 -5.19
CA SER A 154 19.01 -4.41 -5.67
C SER A 154 18.50 -4.71 -7.09
N PRO A 155 19.09 -5.67 -7.80
CA PRO A 155 18.53 -6.15 -9.06
C PRO A 155 17.11 -6.72 -8.88
N ILE A 156 16.23 -6.45 -9.86
CA ILE A 156 14.92 -7.11 -9.95
C ILE A 156 15.07 -8.51 -10.58
N PHE A 157 16.06 -8.70 -11.47
CA PHE A 157 16.39 -10.01 -12.01
C PHE A 157 17.33 -10.73 -11.06
N GLN A 158 16.89 -11.85 -10.52
CA GLN A 158 17.62 -12.63 -9.53
C GLN A 158 17.70 -14.10 -9.95
N SER A 159 18.67 -14.84 -9.43
CA SER A 159 18.92 -16.24 -9.78
C SER A 159 18.59 -17.23 -8.67
N VAL A 160 18.22 -16.75 -7.48
CA VAL A 160 17.95 -17.58 -6.30
C VAL A 160 16.63 -17.16 -5.64
N GLN A 161 15.99 -18.09 -4.93
CA GLN A 161 14.83 -17.79 -4.09
C GLN A 161 15.27 -17.36 -2.69
N CYS A 162 14.45 -16.55 -2.04
CA CYS A 162 14.64 -16.08 -0.68
C CYS A 162 13.57 -16.60 0.26
N GLU A 163 12.33 -16.54 -0.16
CA GLU A 163 11.16 -16.92 0.63
C GLU A 163 10.71 -18.34 0.25
N GLY A 164 10.83 -19.27 1.19
CA GLY A 164 10.40 -20.64 0.99
C GLY A 164 8.89 -20.75 0.67
N GLY A 165 8.53 -21.70 -0.21
CA GLY A 165 7.14 -22.01 -0.54
C GLY A 165 6.47 -21.08 -1.56
N SER A 166 7.09 -20.00 -1.99
CA SER A 166 6.61 -19.12 -3.05
C SER A 166 7.17 -19.55 -4.40
N ASP A 167 6.32 -19.66 -5.40
CA ASP A 167 6.75 -19.87 -6.79
C ASP A 167 7.43 -18.60 -7.33
N LEU A 168 8.47 -18.78 -8.14
CA LEU A 168 9.18 -17.71 -8.84
C LEU A 168 8.52 -17.42 -10.19
N PHE A 169 8.50 -16.15 -10.61
CA PHE A 169 8.21 -15.79 -11.99
C PHE A 169 9.47 -15.91 -12.82
N GLU A 170 9.54 -16.92 -13.70
CA GLU A 170 10.64 -17.11 -14.65
C GLU A 170 10.64 -15.99 -15.70
N VAL A 171 11.81 -15.45 -16.00
CA VAL A 171 12.01 -14.41 -16.99
C VAL A 171 12.80 -14.96 -18.17
N LYS A 172 12.29 -14.77 -19.38
CA LYS A 172 13.06 -15.05 -20.59
C LYS A 172 14.20 -14.03 -20.73
N TYR A 173 15.40 -14.42 -20.31
CA TYR A 173 16.57 -13.56 -20.27
C TYR A 173 17.66 -14.07 -21.23
N PHE A 174 17.67 -13.60 -22.47
CA PHE A 174 18.56 -14.06 -23.54
C PHE A 174 18.50 -15.60 -23.68
N ASP A 175 19.66 -16.28 -23.52
CA ASP A 175 19.79 -17.75 -23.57
C ASP A 175 19.79 -18.40 -22.16
N ARG A 176 19.52 -17.62 -21.12
CA ARG A 176 19.45 -18.09 -19.71
C ARG A 176 18.05 -18.54 -19.33
N LYS A 177 17.98 -19.53 -18.41
CA LYS A 177 16.72 -20.06 -17.86
C LYS A 177 16.63 -19.90 -16.33
N ASP A 178 17.72 -19.49 -15.70
CA ASP A 178 17.92 -19.35 -14.27
C ASP A 178 17.75 -17.89 -13.82
N VAL A 179 16.82 -17.17 -14.44
CA VAL A 179 16.52 -15.77 -14.12
C VAL A 179 15.07 -15.60 -13.74
N PHE A 180 14.83 -14.99 -12.60
CA PHE A 180 13.50 -14.81 -12.02
C PHE A 180 13.28 -13.36 -11.60
N LEU A 181 12.01 -12.97 -11.43
CA LEU A 181 11.66 -11.71 -10.78
C LEU A 181 11.86 -11.82 -9.26
N ALA A 182 12.39 -10.79 -8.65
CA ALA A 182 12.72 -10.73 -7.23
C ALA A 182 11.49 -10.96 -6.33
N GLN A 183 11.58 -11.90 -5.39
CA GLN A 183 10.59 -12.07 -4.32
C GLN A 183 10.78 -11.03 -3.22
N THR A 184 12.02 -10.62 -2.98
CA THR A 184 12.45 -9.64 -2.00
C THR A 184 13.81 -9.05 -2.42
N TRP A 185 14.15 -7.94 -1.86
CA TRP A 185 15.42 -7.25 -2.02
C TRP A 185 16.54 -7.86 -1.14
N GLN A 186 16.20 -8.61 -0.10
CA GLN A 186 17.02 -9.01 1.03
C GLN A 186 18.37 -9.62 0.66
N LEU A 187 18.42 -10.67 -0.18
CA LEU A 187 19.66 -11.40 -0.46
C LEU A 187 20.74 -10.53 -1.12
N TYR A 188 20.34 -9.47 -1.81
CA TYR A 188 21.25 -8.49 -2.40
C TYR A 188 21.48 -7.26 -1.50
N ALA A 189 20.67 -7.10 -0.46
CA ALA A 189 20.83 -6.06 0.55
C ALA A 189 21.88 -6.45 1.59
N GLU A 190 21.84 -7.69 2.07
CA GLU A 190 22.77 -8.15 3.11
C GLU A 190 24.26 -7.98 2.71
N PRO A 191 24.70 -8.18 1.46
CA PRO A 191 26.07 -7.81 1.08
C PRO A 191 26.41 -6.32 1.24
N ALA A 192 25.44 -5.43 1.02
CA ALA A 192 25.69 -3.99 1.05
C ALA A 192 25.79 -3.41 2.46
N ILE A 193 25.14 -4.02 3.47
CA ILE A 193 25.22 -3.51 4.85
C ILE A 193 26.60 -3.61 5.45
N PHE A 194 27.48 -4.49 4.98
CA PHE A 194 28.86 -4.57 5.43
C PHE A 194 29.73 -3.39 4.94
N GLY A 195 29.17 -2.54 4.06
CA GLY A 195 29.83 -1.30 3.61
C GLY A 195 29.11 -0.03 4.04
N ILE A 196 27.76 -0.06 4.13
CA ILE A 196 26.94 1.13 4.37
C ILE A 196 26.18 1.06 5.72
N GLU A 197 26.19 -0.10 6.37
CA GLU A 197 25.61 -0.44 7.68
C GLU A 197 24.08 -0.38 7.78
N LYS A 198 23.41 0.67 7.32
CA LYS A 198 21.96 0.88 7.42
C LYS A 198 21.38 1.22 6.06
N ILE A 199 20.60 0.33 5.50
CA ILE A 199 19.99 0.53 4.18
C ILE A 199 18.51 0.17 4.17
N TYR A 200 17.76 0.79 3.25
CA TYR A 200 16.36 0.48 3.00
C TYR A 200 16.05 0.59 1.51
N THR A 201 14.93 0.03 1.12
CA THR A 201 14.35 0.21 -0.20
C THR A 201 12.84 0.37 -0.13
N VAL A 202 12.25 0.93 -1.20
CA VAL A 202 10.83 0.79 -1.51
C VAL A 202 10.73 0.36 -2.97
N ALA A 203 10.60 -0.94 -3.21
CA ALA A 203 10.73 -1.55 -4.52
C ALA A 203 9.60 -2.56 -4.79
N PRO A 204 9.32 -2.91 -6.05
CA PRO A 204 8.38 -3.97 -6.38
C PRO A 204 8.97 -5.34 -6.01
N SER A 205 8.09 -6.22 -5.49
CA SER A 205 8.36 -7.64 -5.25
C SER A 205 7.32 -8.49 -5.97
N PHE A 206 7.69 -9.72 -6.34
CA PHE A 206 6.90 -10.59 -7.20
C PHE A 206 6.81 -11.98 -6.58
N ARG A 207 5.57 -12.50 -6.44
CA ARG A 207 5.34 -13.85 -5.92
C ARG A 207 4.31 -14.56 -6.80
N ALA A 208 4.71 -15.69 -7.39
CA ALA A 208 3.86 -16.48 -8.29
C ALA A 208 2.91 -17.43 -7.54
N GLU A 209 2.54 -17.07 -6.32
CA GLU A 209 1.66 -17.85 -5.47
C GLU A 209 0.28 -18.09 -6.11
N LYS A 210 -0.15 -19.36 -6.14
CA LYS A 210 -1.48 -19.76 -6.63
C LYS A 210 -2.56 -19.51 -5.58
N SER A 211 -2.60 -18.30 -5.02
CA SER A 211 -3.54 -17.90 -3.97
C SER A 211 -4.65 -16.98 -4.50
N ASN A 212 -5.90 -17.27 -4.16
CA ASN A 212 -7.08 -16.47 -4.50
C ASN A 212 -7.64 -15.68 -3.31
N THR A 213 -6.84 -15.39 -2.30
CA THR A 213 -7.32 -14.68 -1.12
C THR A 213 -7.46 -13.18 -1.36
N SER A 214 -8.12 -12.49 -0.46
CA SER A 214 -8.24 -11.02 -0.46
C SER A 214 -6.95 -10.28 -0.05
N ARG A 215 -5.87 -11.03 0.27
CA ARG A 215 -4.61 -10.52 0.86
C ARG A 215 -3.39 -10.69 -0.03
N HIS A 216 -3.52 -11.34 -1.22
CA HIS A 216 -2.39 -11.64 -2.10
C HIS A 216 -2.46 -10.88 -3.42
N LEU A 217 -1.32 -10.34 -3.79
CA LEU A 217 -1.01 -9.79 -5.10
C LEU A 217 0.23 -10.52 -5.62
N THR A 218 0.32 -10.71 -6.93
CA THR A 218 1.50 -11.31 -7.57
C THR A 218 2.60 -10.28 -7.84
N GLU A 219 2.27 -8.99 -7.81
CA GLU A 219 3.17 -7.85 -7.88
C GLU A 219 2.69 -6.83 -6.84
N TYR A 220 3.57 -6.41 -5.94
CA TYR A 220 3.27 -5.48 -4.86
C TYR A 220 4.51 -4.65 -4.50
N TRP A 221 4.32 -3.57 -3.75
CA TRP A 221 5.42 -2.74 -3.28
C TRP A 221 5.86 -3.17 -1.89
N HIS A 222 7.15 -3.32 -1.74
CA HIS A 222 7.79 -3.78 -0.51
C HIS A 222 8.70 -2.66 0.02
N ALA A 223 8.51 -2.26 1.27
CA ALA A 223 9.43 -1.38 1.98
C ALA A 223 10.27 -2.26 2.92
N GLU A 224 11.54 -2.41 2.60
CA GLU A 224 12.45 -3.32 3.29
C GLU A 224 13.61 -2.55 3.91
N MET A 225 14.11 -3.00 5.04
CA MET A 225 15.33 -2.48 5.65
C MET A 225 16.21 -3.59 6.15
N GLU A 226 17.53 -3.36 6.11
CA GLU A 226 18.56 -4.21 6.70
C GLU A 226 19.61 -3.34 7.38
N PHE A 227 20.14 -3.80 8.54
CA PHE A 227 21.22 -3.10 9.23
C PHE A 227 22.12 -4.03 10.05
N THR A 228 23.38 -3.62 10.21
CA THR A 228 24.40 -4.32 10.98
C THR A 228 24.32 -4.01 12.47
N TRP A 229 24.94 -4.87 13.30
CA TRP A 229 24.99 -4.76 14.76
C TRP A 229 23.60 -4.72 15.42
N ALA A 230 22.62 -5.31 14.71
CA ALA A 230 21.22 -5.33 15.14
C ALA A 230 21.02 -6.32 16.28
N THR A 231 20.24 -5.92 17.27
CA THR A 231 19.58 -6.84 18.18
C THR A 231 18.19 -7.19 17.65
N PHE A 232 17.63 -8.30 18.10
CA PHE A 232 16.29 -8.71 17.70
C PHE A 232 15.21 -7.71 18.17
N GLU A 233 15.44 -7.07 19.31
CA GLU A 233 14.58 -6.04 19.85
C GLU A 233 14.60 -4.77 19.00
N GLU A 234 15.76 -4.31 18.53
CA GLU A 234 15.87 -3.12 17.67
C GLU A 234 15.14 -3.28 16.35
N ILE A 235 15.13 -4.51 15.76
CA ILE A 235 14.35 -4.81 14.56
C ILE A 235 12.85 -4.58 14.81
N GLN A 236 12.35 -5.07 15.97
CA GLN A 236 10.96 -4.88 16.38
C GLN A 236 10.64 -3.41 16.64
N ASP A 237 11.53 -2.69 17.33
CA ASP A 237 11.36 -1.26 17.64
C ASP A 237 11.29 -0.41 16.38
N HIS A 238 12.11 -0.69 15.37
CA HIS A 238 12.03 -0.02 14.07
C HIS A 238 10.71 -0.30 13.34
N GLY A 239 10.21 -1.54 13.37
CA GLY A 239 8.91 -1.89 12.78
C GLY A 239 7.75 -1.17 13.44
N GLU A 240 7.70 -1.15 14.78
CA GLU A 240 6.70 -0.41 15.56
C GLU A 240 6.76 1.09 15.26
N ALA A 241 7.94 1.69 15.30
CA ALA A 241 8.13 3.11 15.06
C ALA A 241 7.75 3.52 13.62
N LEU A 242 8.09 2.70 12.61
CA LEU A 242 7.71 2.93 11.22
C LEU A 242 6.19 2.93 11.05
N ILE A 243 5.50 1.92 11.58
CA ILE A 243 4.04 1.83 11.48
C ILE A 243 3.38 3.03 12.14
N LYS A 244 3.80 3.40 13.36
CA LYS A 244 3.31 4.58 14.08
C LYS A 244 3.52 5.86 13.28
N HIS A 245 4.70 6.04 12.68
CA HIS A 245 5.03 7.20 11.88
C HIS A 245 4.11 7.31 10.64
N VAL A 246 3.93 6.21 9.91
CA VAL A 246 3.07 6.15 8.73
C VAL A 246 1.61 6.46 9.09
N VAL A 247 1.06 5.80 10.11
CA VAL A 247 -0.33 6.00 10.53
C VAL A 247 -0.55 7.44 11.00
N LYS A 248 0.36 7.98 11.81
CA LYS A 248 0.31 9.37 12.27
C LYS A 248 0.30 10.35 11.10
N LYS A 249 1.20 10.17 10.12
CA LYS A 249 1.29 11.03 8.94
C LYS A 249 0.00 11.00 8.11
N VAL A 250 -0.60 9.83 7.91
CA VAL A 250 -1.89 9.70 7.20
C VAL A 250 -3.02 10.40 7.97
N LEU A 251 -3.08 10.24 9.29
CA LEU A 251 -4.09 10.92 10.13
C LEU A 251 -3.93 12.44 10.13
N GLU A 252 -2.72 12.95 9.99
CA GLU A 252 -2.45 14.39 9.89
C GLU A 252 -2.82 14.98 8.53
N VAL A 253 -2.43 14.31 7.44
CA VAL A 253 -2.47 14.84 6.07
C VAL A 253 -3.76 14.49 5.35
N ASN A 254 -4.32 13.30 5.58
CA ASN A 254 -5.38 12.72 4.73
C ASN A 254 -6.76 12.61 5.43
N LYS A 255 -7.10 13.56 6.29
CA LYS A 255 -8.38 13.55 7.03
C LYS A 255 -9.59 13.48 6.10
N GLU A 256 -9.59 14.28 5.02
CA GLU A 256 -10.70 14.31 4.06
C GLU A 256 -10.76 13.03 3.22
N GLU A 257 -9.61 12.48 2.83
CA GLU A 257 -9.56 11.21 2.10
C GLU A 257 -10.09 10.05 2.96
N LEU A 258 -9.69 9.96 4.23
CA LEU A 258 -10.22 8.96 5.16
C LEU A 258 -11.75 9.09 5.36
N LYS A 259 -12.26 10.33 5.44
CA LYS A 259 -13.70 10.59 5.49
C LYS A 259 -14.42 10.15 4.22
N ILE A 260 -13.85 10.43 3.03
CA ILE A 260 -14.37 9.96 1.74
C ILE A 260 -14.45 8.42 1.72
N LEU A 261 -13.43 7.75 2.25
CA LEU A 261 -13.38 6.28 2.36
C LEU A 261 -14.27 5.73 3.48
N LYS A 262 -14.87 6.60 4.30
CA LYS A 262 -15.69 6.24 5.48
C LYS A 262 -14.88 5.43 6.51
N ARG A 263 -13.57 5.68 6.59
CA ARG A 263 -12.72 5.03 7.58
C ARG A 263 -13.02 5.56 8.99
N ASP A 264 -13.30 4.65 9.91
CA ASP A 264 -13.38 4.99 11.33
C ASP A 264 -11.96 5.25 11.88
N ILE A 265 -11.61 6.53 12.01
CA ILE A 265 -10.28 6.95 12.49
C ILE A 265 -10.04 6.59 13.97
N SER A 266 -11.09 6.36 14.77
CA SER A 266 -10.94 5.95 16.17
C SER A 266 -10.24 4.61 16.32
N LYS A 267 -10.31 3.77 15.29
CA LYS A 267 -9.59 2.48 15.22
C LYS A 267 -8.10 2.62 14.95
N LEU A 268 -7.65 3.78 14.45
CA LEU A 268 -6.23 4.05 14.20
C LEU A 268 -5.56 4.80 15.35
N MET A 269 -6.32 5.47 16.23
CA MET A 269 -5.77 6.24 17.34
C MET A 269 -4.95 5.40 18.33
N PRO A 270 -5.38 4.21 18.77
CA PRO A 270 -4.60 3.38 19.67
C PRO A 270 -3.21 3.03 19.13
N VAL A 271 -3.06 2.91 17.82
CA VAL A 271 -1.79 2.57 17.15
C VAL A 271 -0.70 3.59 17.45
N ILE A 272 -1.04 4.88 17.48
CA ILE A 272 -0.07 5.97 17.74
C ILE A 272 0.07 6.28 19.24
N GLU A 273 -0.92 5.93 20.05
CA GLU A 273 -0.98 6.30 21.47
C GLU A 273 -0.41 5.23 22.41
N LYS A 274 -0.52 3.94 22.02
CA LYS A 274 -0.15 2.81 22.86
C LYS A 274 1.08 2.08 22.31
N PRO A 275 1.84 1.34 23.15
CA PRO A 275 2.84 0.39 22.65
C PRO A 275 2.14 -0.80 21.95
N PHE A 276 2.83 -1.42 21.00
CA PHE A 276 2.37 -2.65 20.37
C PHE A 276 2.46 -3.82 21.34
N LEU A 277 1.55 -4.77 21.20
CA LEU A 277 1.54 -5.96 22.04
C LEU A 277 2.58 -6.95 21.51
N ARG A 278 3.54 -7.33 22.36
CA ARG A 278 4.55 -8.35 22.05
C ARG A 278 4.12 -9.68 22.64
N MET A 279 4.16 -10.74 21.86
CA MET A 279 3.88 -12.11 22.30
C MET A 279 4.68 -13.11 21.47
N THR A 280 4.94 -14.27 22.05
CA THR A 280 5.52 -15.40 21.34
C THR A 280 4.45 -16.16 20.55
N TYR A 281 4.89 -16.98 19.60
CA TYR A 281 4.02 -17.91 18.88
C TYR A 281 3.27 -18.85 19.84
N ASP A 282 3.94 -19.37 20.89
CA ASP A 282 3.31 -20.23 21.88
C ASP A 282 2.18 -19.51 22.65
N GLU A 283 2.41 -18.24 23.03
CA GLU A 283 1.36 -17.42 23.66
C GLU A 283 0.20 -17.15 22.70
N ALA A 284 0.49 -16.93 21.41
CA ALA A 284 -0.54 -16.75 20.39
C ALA A 284 -1.41 -18.01 20.23
N LEU A 285 -0.79 -19.21 20.18
CA LEU A 285 -1.54 -20.47 20.14
C LEU A 285 -2.43 -20.67 21.36
N LYS A 286 -1.90 -20.36 22.56
CA LYS A 286 -2.67 -20.43 23.80
C LYS A 286 -3.89 -19.51 23.75
N ILE A 287 -3.71 -18.25 23.34
CA ILE A 287 -4.80 -17.27 23.21
C ILE A 287 -5.84 -17.73 22.18
N LEU A 288 -5.41 -18.23 21.03
CA LEU A 288 -6.31 -18.76 20.00
C LEU A 288 -7.15 -19.93 20.53
N LYS A 289 -6.56 -20.84 21.28
CA LYS A 289 -7.28 -21.94 21.92
C LYS A 289 -8.26 -21.45 22.97
N GLU A 290 -7.84 -20.60 23.90
CA GLU A 290 -8.65 -20.17 25.05
C GLU A 290 -9.76 -19.17 24.69
N LYS A 291 -9.51 -18.26 23.72
CA LYS A 291 -10.43 -17.15 23.41
C LYS A 291 -11.15 -17.28 22.08
N CYS A 292 -10.61 -18.08 21.15
CA CYS A 292 -11.17 -18.22 19.81
C CYS A 292 -11.66 -19.62 19.48
N ASP A 293 -11.53 -20.58 20.43
CA ASP A 293 -11.85 -22.01 20.26
C ASP A 293 -11.14 -22.62 19.02
N MET A 294 -9.87 -22.24 18.83
CA MET A 294 -9.03 -22.70 17.72
C MET A 294 -7.82 -23.48 18.25
N GLU A 295 -7.80 -24.77 18.00
CA GLU A 295 -6.67 -25.64 18.34
C GLU A 295 -5.77 -25.82 17.12
N ILE A 296 -4.52 -25.33 17.22
CA ILE A 296 -3.52 -25.40 16.16
C ILE A 296 -2.36 -26.26 16.68
N GLU A 297 -1.98 -27.25 15.88
CA GLU A 297 -0.82 -28.09 16.17
C GLU A 297 0.46 -27.25 16.12
N TRP A 298 1.30 -27.38 17.14
CA TRP A 298 2.58 -26.68 17.18
C TRP A 298 3.47 -27.04 15.97
N GLY A 299 4.14 -26.06 15.41
CA GLY A 299 4.99 -26.26 14.22
C GLY A 299 4.25 -25.97 12.90
N LYS A 300 3.01 -25.48 12.93
CA LYS A 300 2.29 -24.94 11.76
C LYS A 300 2.33 -23.43 11.77
N ASP A 301 2.46 -22.81 10.58
CA ASP A 301 2.38 -21.36 10.48
C ASP A 301 0.96 -20.85 10.78
N LEU A 302 0.85 -19.62 11.27
CA LEU A 302 -0.45 -18.95 11.43
C LEU A 302 -0.99 -18.56 10.05
N ARG A 303 -2.12 -19.13 9.68
CA ARG A 303 -2.80 -18.82 8.42
C ARG A 303 -3.68 -17.58 8.58
N THR A 304 -4.18 -17.07 7.49
CA THR A 304 -5.06 -15.90 7.43
C THR A 304 -6.19 -15.92 8.48
N ILE A 305 -6.81 -17.07 8.70
CA ILE A 305 -7.95 -17.17 9.63
C ILE A 305 -7.51 -17.08 11.09
N GLU A 306 -6.37 -17.67 11.44
CA GLU A 306 -5.81 -17.60 12.79
C GLU A 306 -5.36 -16.18 13.13
N GLU A 307 -4.65 -15.52 12.19
CA GLU A 307 -4.27 -14.12 12.35
C GLU A 307 -5.49 -13.19 12.47
N GLU A 308 -6.52 -13.39 11.63
CA GLU A 308 -7.77 -12.63 11.70
C GLU A 308 -8.40 -12.74 13.09
N LYS A 309 -8.56 -13.96 13.60
CA LYS A 309 -9.15 -14.19 14.92
C LYS A 309 -8.32 -13.58 16.04
N LEU A 310 -7.00 -13.76 16.00
CA LEU A 310 -6.09 -13.21 17.00
C LEU A 310 -6.15 -11.70 17.04
N THR A 311 -6.07 -11.05 15.87
CA THR A 311 -6.00 -9.58 15.75
C THR A 311 -7.33 -8.88 16.01
N MET A 312 -8.47 -9.58 15.91
CA MET A 312 -9.78 -9.07 16.33
C MET A 312 -9.91 -8.90 17.84
N LEU A 313 -9.04 -9.49 18.65
CA LEU A 313 -9.06 -9.38 20.10
C LEU A 313 -8.42 -8.08 20.64
N TYR A 314 -7.70 -7.35 19.81
CA TYR A 314 -6.86 -6.23 20.25
C TYR A 314 -7.07 -4.98 19.37
N ASP A 315 -6.83 -3.80 19.96
CA ASP A 315 -6.95 -2.51 19.30
C ASP A 315 -5.60 -1.92 18.84
N VAL A 316 -4.50 -2.65 19.08
CA VAL A 316 -3.14 -2.32 18.66
C VAL A 316 -2.53 -3.47 17.85
N PRO A 317 -1.54 -3.22 16.99
CA PRO A 317 -0.80 -4.28 16.33
C PRO A 317 -0.12 -5.23 17.33
N ILE A 318 0.01 -6.48 16.92
CA ILE A 318 0.71 -7.53 17.65
C ILE A 318 2.06 -7.76 16.97
N ILE A 319 3.14 -7.84 17.75
CA ILE A 319 4.44 -8.35 17.31
C ILE A 319 4.53 -9.79 17.80
N CYS A 320 4.27 -10.75 16.91
CA CYS A 320 4.35 -12.18 17.21
C CYS A 320 5.75 -12.68 16.87
N THR A 321 6.39 -13.39 17.80
CA THR A 321 7.81 -13.75 17.72
C THR A 321 8.05 -15.24 18.00
N HIS A 322 9.29 -15.69 17.77
CA HIS A 322 9.75 -17.04 18.11
C HIS A 322 8.89 -18.14 17.44
N TYR A 323 8.76 -18.01 16.12
CA TYR A 323 8.07 -19.01 15.30
C TYR A 323 8.85 -20.32 15.20
N PRO A 324 8.15 -21.47 15.00
CA PRO A 324 8.84 -22.74 14.77
C PRO A 324 9.80 -22.66 13.57
N LYS A 325 11.00 -23.17 13.74
CA LYS A 325 12.06 -23.17 12.72
C LYS A 325 11.61 -23.77 11.37
N LYS A 326 10.77 -24.80 11.41
CA LYS A 326 10.32 -25.53 10.21
C LYS A 326 9.44 -24.72 9.25
N VAL A 327 8.84 -23.63 9.71
CA VAL A 327 7.91 -22.83 8.91
C VAL A 327 8.45 -21.47 8.56
N LYS A 328 9.73 -21.20 8.87
CA LYS A 328 10.40 -19.96 8.58
C LYS A 328 11.69 -20.18 7.76
N ALA A 329 12.07 -19.18 6.99
CA ALA A 329 13.14 -19.24 6.00
C ALA A 329 14.53 -19.55 6.58
N PHE A 330 15.40 -20.11 5.77
CA PHE A 330 16.74 -20.61 6.10
C PHE A 330 17.67 -19.58 6.75
N TYR A 331 17.48 -18.31 6.45
CA TYR A 331 18.35 -17.23 6.90
C TYR A 331 18.05 -16.73 8.32
N MET A 332 17.01 -17.19 8.97
CA MET A 332 16.64 -16.73 10.30
C MET A 332 17.48 -17.40 11.38
N THR A 333 17.99 -16.60 12.35
CA THR A 333 18.75 -17.08 13.50
C THR A 333 17.89 -17.94 14.42
N GLU A 334 18.41 -19.09 14.83
CA GLU A 334 17.82 -19.93 15.88
C GLU A 334 17.92 -19.23 17.25
N ASP A 335 16.90 -19.35 18.09
CA ASP A 335 16.99 -18.87 19.46
C ASP A 335 17.98 -19.74 20.27
N SER A 336 18.95 -19.11 20.89
CA SER A 336 19.98 -19.79 21.72
C SER A 336 19.42 -20.58 22.91
N LYS A 337 18.22 -20.24 23.37
CA LYS A 337 17.54 -20.91 24.50
C LYS A 337 16.64 -22.05 24.03
N ASN A 338 16.12 -21.97 22.82
CA ASN A 338 15.25 -22.96 22.23
C ASN A 338 15.53 -23.07 20.71
N PRO A 339 16.39 -23.99 20.26
CA PRO A 339 16.77 -24.12 18.85
C PRO A 339 15.66 -24.61 17.92
N ASP A 340 14.48 -24.99 18.45
CA ASP A 340 13.31 -25.35 17.65
C ASP A 340 12.55 -24.14 17.13
N VAL A 341 12.88 -22.92 17.60
CA VAL A 341 12.29 -21.66 17.16
C VAL A 341 13.36 -20.70 16.63
N VAL A 342 12.95 -19.74 15.83
CA VAL A 342 13.80 -18.70 15.25
C VAL A 342 13.45 -17.31 15.78
N LEU A 343 14.44 -16.42 15.76
CA LEU A 343 14.27 -14.99 16.07
C LEU A 343 13.61 -14.27 14.88
N GLY A 344 12.42 -14.73 14.53
CA GLY A 344 11.53 -14.13 13.55
C GLY A 344 10.41 -13.35 14.23
N CYS A 345 9.92 -12.31 13.59
CA CYS A 345 8.81 -11.48 14.06
C CYS A 345 7.87 -11.10 12.93
N ASP A 346 6.57 -11.31 13.13
CA ASP A 346 5.52 -10.84 12.25
C ASP A 346 4.70 -9.77 12.96
N PHE A 347 4.43 -8.65 12.28
CA PHE A 347 3.58 -7.57 12.80
C PHE A 347 2.19 -7.74 12.24
N LEU A 348 1.25 -8.05 13.11
CA LEU A 348 -0.12 -8.33 12.78
C LEU A 348 -0.99 -7.10 13.06
N ALA A 349 -1.54 -6.49 12.03
CA ALA A 349 -2.43 -5.33 12.17
C ALA A 349 -3.79 -5.74 12.78
N PRO A 350 -4.38 -4.92 13.67
CA PRO A 350 -5.67 -5.20 14.31
C PRO A 350 -6.84 -5.24 13.33
N GLU A 351 -8.05 -5.44 13.85
CA GLU A 351 -9.29 -5.47 13.07
C GLU A 351 -9.34 -6.64 12.04
N GLY A 352 -8.60 -7.72 12.23
CA GLY A 352 -8.58 -8.86 11.31
C GLY A 352 -7.68 -8.68 10.08
N TYR A 353 -6.87 -7.63 10.01
CA TYR A 353 -6.01 -7.41 8.84
C TYR A 353 -4.81 -8.34 8.80
N GLY A 354 -4.29 -8.78 9.96
CA GLY A 354 -3.19 -9.74 10.07
C GLY A 354 -1.85 -9.17 9.62
N GLU A 355 -0.97 -10.04 9.14
CA GLU A 355 0.43 -9.70 8.84
C GLU A 355 0.59 -8.54 7.84
N ILE A 356 1.38 -7.53 8.25
CA ILE A 356 1.80 -6.39 7.43
C ILE A 356 3.33 -6.25 7.32
N ILE A 357 4.08 -6.76 8.30
CA ILE A 357 5.56 -6.85 8.29
C ILE A 357 5.94 -8.26 8.67
N GLY A 358 6.93 -8.82 7.95
CA GLY A 358 7.72 -9.97 8.36
C GLY A 358 9.18 -9.59 8.51
N GLY A 359 9.82 -9.99 9.60
CA GLY A 359 11.20 -9.64 9.88
C GLY A 359 11.93 -10.69 10.71
N SER A 360 13.26 -10.59 10.79
CA SER A 360 14.06 -11.48 11.63
C SER A 360 15.44 -10.95 11.90
N HIS A 361 16.06 -11.48 12.92
CA HIS A 361 17.50 -11.51 13.05
C HIS A 361 18.08 -12.54 12.08
N ARG A 362 19.19 -12.23 11.39
CA ARG A 362 19.76 -13.08 10.35
C ARG A 362 20.86 -13.96 10.92
N GLU A 363 20.89 -15.23 10.49
CA GLU A 363 21.96 -16.13 10.86
C GLU A 363 23.29 -15.68 10.25
N HIS A 364 24.30 -15.52 11.08
CA HIS A 364 25.63 -15.06 10.71
C HIS A 364 26.70 -16.16 10.77
N ASP A 365 26.35 -17.37 11.23
CA ASP A 365 27.20 -18.55 11.14
C ASP A 365 27.01 -19.24 9.77
N ILE A 366 28.10 -19.28 8.98
CA ILE A 366 28.06 -19.83 7.62
C ILE A 366 27.66 -21.29 7.58
N GLU A 367 28.08 -22.10 8.54
CA GLU A 367 27.78 -23.55 8.54
C GLU A 367 26.31 -23.79 8.87
N LYS A 368 25.71 -22.99 9.76
CA LYS A 368 24.29 -23.04 10.02
C LYS A 368 23.46 -22.62 8.81
N VAL A 369 23.85 -21.55 8.10
CA VAL A 369 23.17 -21.13 6.87
C VAL A 369 23.22 -22.23 5.82
N LYS A 370 24.37 -22.85 5.58
CA LYS A 370 24.52 -23.99 4.66
C LYS A 370 23.64 -25.17 5.04
N GLN A 371 23.61 -25.51 6.33
CA GLN A 371 22.78 -26.61 6.81
C GLN A 371 21.31 -26.33 6.55
N ARG A 372 20.84 -25.13 6.85
CA ARG A 372 19.46 -24.72 6.63
C ARG A 372 19.07 -24.71 5.15
N LEU A 373 19.96 -24.23 4.26
CA LEU A 373 19.74 -24.31 2.80
C LEU A 373 19.49 -25.77 2.37
N VAL A 374 20.34 -26.71 2.84
CA VAL A 374 20.17 -28.14 2.53
C VAL A 374 18.86 -28.70 3.10
N GLU A 375 18.50 -28.32 4.34
CA GLU A 375 17.22 -28.71 4.97
C GLU A 375 16.01 -28.24 4.17
N ASP A 376 16.09 -27.04 3.56
CA ASP A 376 15.07 -26.44 2.71
C ASP A 376 15.08 -26.97 1.26
N GLY A 377 16.07 -27.85 0.92
CA GLY A 377 16.20 -28.49 -0.41
C GLY A 377 16.95 -27.66 -1.44
N GLU A 378 17.67 -26.63 -1.00
CA GLU A 378 18.48 -25.74 -1.83
C GLU A 378 19.93 -26.21 -1.95
N ASP A 379 20.59 -25.92 -3.09
CA ASP A 379 22.04 -26.15 -3.26
C ASP A 379 22.82 -24.93 -2.76
N PRO A 380 23.60 -25.04 -1.67
CA PRO A 380 24.44 -23.94 -1.16
C PRO A 380 25.38 -23.30 -2.18
N LYS A 381 25.73 -24.02 -3.25
CA LYS A 381 26.63 -23.51 -4.31
C LYS A 381 25.94 -22.36 -5.10
N GLU A 382 24.64 -22.37 -5.21
CA GLU A 382 23.91 -21.30 -5.90
C GLU A 382 23.86 -20.02 -5.06
N TYR A 383 24.12 -20.13 -3.76
CA TYR A 383 24.10 -19.03 -2.79
C TYR A 383 25.52 -18.55 -2.40
N GLU A 384 26.58 -18.89 -3.15
CA GLU A 384 27.95 -18.53 -2.78
C GLU A 384 28.14 -17.03 -2.53
N PHE A 385 27.57 -16.17 -3.37
CA PHE A 385 27.64 -14.71 -3.16
C PHE A 385 27.01 -14.26 -1.84
N TYR A 386 25.97 -14.95 -1.39
CA TYR A 386 25.30 -14.72 -0.12
C TYR A 386 26.11 -15.31 1.06
N LEU A 387 26.66 -16.50 0.89
CA LEU A 387 27.54 -17.15 1.88
C LEU A 387 28.83 -16.37 2.10
N ASP A 388 29.33 -15.65 1.10
CA ASP A 388 30.48 -14.77 1.23
C ASP A 388 30.30 -13.67 2.26
N THR A 389 29.09 -13.19 2.48
CA THR A 389 28.77 -12.23 3.55
C THR A 389 29.03 -12.79 4.95
N ARG A 390 28.99 -14.11 5.10
CA ARG A 390 29.35 -14.83 6.35
C ARG A 390 30.81 -15.23 6.42
N ARG A 391 31.46 -15.38 5.27
CA ARG A 391 32.89 -15.77 5.18
C ARG A 391 33.82 -14.62 5.51
N TYR A 392 33.43 -13.38 5.19
CA TYR A 392 34.31 -12.21 5.26
C TYR A 392 33.81 -11.17 6.27
N GLY A 393 33.96 -11.50 7.55
CA GLY A 393 33.73 -10.55 8.65
C GLY A 393 32.26 -10.30 8.98
N SER A 394 31.49 -11.36 9.06
CA SER A 394 30.06 -11.28 9.43
C SER A 394 29.87 -10.72 10.84
N VAL A 395 28.76 -10.02 11.01
CA VAL A 395 28.31 -9.46 12.29
C VAL A 395 26.82 -9.76 12.49
N PRO A 396 26.29 -9.69 13.73
CA PRO A 396 24.87 -9.71 13.96
C PRO A 396 24.18 -8.64 13.12
N HIS A 397 23.14 -9.03 12.39
CA HIS A 397 22.38 -8.12 11.53
C HIS A 397 20.95 -8.59 11.37
N GLY A 398 20.10 -7.75 10.85
CA GLY A 398 18.72 -8.11 10.65
C GLY A 398 17.92 -7.02 9.98
N GLY A 399 16.68 -7.35 9.69
CA GLY A 399 15.78 -6.46 9.00
C GLY A 399 14.38 -7.00 8.89
N PHE A 400 13.56 -6.25 8.17
CA PHE A 400 12.18 -6.63 7.88
C PHE A 400 11.69 -6.10 6.54
N GLY A 401 10.58 -6.66 6.07
CA GLY A 401 9.83 -6.17 4.91
C GLY A 401 8.40 -5.81 5.27
N LEU A 402 7.98 -4.58 4.92
CA LEU A 402 6.61 -4.08 5.04
C LEU A 402 5.91 -4.16 3.69
N GLY A 403 4.82 -4.90 3.61
CA GLY A 403 3.92 -4.88 2.45
C GLY A 403 3.15 -3.57 2.38
N VAL A 404 3.49 -2.69 1.42
CA VAL A 404 2.89 -1.34 1.32
C VAL A 404 1.39 -1.41 1.05
N GLU A 405 0.92 -2.33 0.22
CA GLU A 405 -0.51 -2.53 -0.02
C GLU A 405 -1.24 -3.08 1.22
N ARG A 406 -0.56 -3.87 2.06
CA ARG A 406 -1.15 -4.40 3.30
C ARG A 406 -1.41 -3.28 4.31
N ILE A 407 -0.45 -2.39 4.54
CA ILE A 407 -0.65 -1.23 5.44
C ILE A 407 -1.70 -0.25 4.88
N ILE A 408 -1.71 0.01 3.57
CA ILE A 408 -2.73 0.87 2.93
C ILE A 408 -4.12 0.24 3.05
N LYS A 409 -4.26 -1.07 2.80
CA LYS A 409 -5.51 -1.81 2.97
C LYS A 409 -6.08 -1.60 4.36
N TRP A 410 -5.26 -1.79 5.39
CA TRP A 410 -5.65 -1.63 6.79
C TRP A 410 -5.99 -0.17 7.13
N VAL A 411 -5.10 0.78 6.84
CA VAL A 411 -5.31 2.20 7.15
C VAL A 411 -6.55 2.76 6.47
N CYS A 412 -6.83 2.33 5.23
CA CYS A 412 -8.03 2.74 4.48
C CYS A 412 -9.30 1.96 4.86
N GLY A 413 -9.20 0.85 5.59
CA GLY A 413 -10.36 0.02 5.95
C GLY A 413 -10.92 -0.79 4.78
N PHE A 414 -10.07 -1.30 3.88
CA PHE A 414 -10.52 -2.08 2.72
C PHE A 414 -10.63 -3.57 3.01
N ASP A 415 -11.64 -4.21 2.43
CA ASP A 415 -11.80 -5.66 2.50
C ASP A 415 -10.78 -6.40 1.61
N ALA A 416 -10.43 -5.83 0.47
CA ALA A 416 -9.56 -6.46 -0.50
C ALA A 416 -8.31 -5.62 -0.80
N ILE A 417 -7.14 -6.27 -0.81
CA ILE A 417 -5.83 -5.63 -1.09
C ILE A 417 -5.76 -5.00 -2.48
N LYS A 418 -6.50 -5.52 -3.47
CA LYS A 418 -6.59 -4.97 -4.81
C LYS A 418 -7.13 -3.53 -4.87
N ASP A 419 -7.79 -3.05 -3.81
CA ASP A 419 -8.25 -1.68 -3.71
C ASP A 419 -7.14 -0.70 -3.26
N ALA A 420 -6.06 -1.20 -2.70
CA ALA A 420 -4.92 -0.42 -2.21
C ALA A 420 -3.88 -0.05 -3.30
N ILE A 421 -4.00 -0.59 -4.51
CA ILE A 421 -3.05 -0.41 -5.61
C ILE A 421 -3.77 0.06 -6.88
N PRO A 422 -3.14 0.93 -7.73
CA PRO A 422 -3.77 1.42 -8.95
C PRO A 422 -4.20 0.30 -9.90
N PHE A 423 -3.29 -0.60 -10.24
CA PHE A 423 -3.51 -1.72 -11.16
C PHE A 423 -3.08 -3.03 -10.50
N PRO A 424 -4.02 -3.76 -9.86
CA PRO A 424 -3.67 -4.99 -9.17
C PRO A 424 -3.26 -6.11 -10.15
N ARG A 425 -2.20 -6.83 -9.78
CA ARG A 425 -1.80 -8.07 -10.44
C ARG A 425 -2.12 -9.23 -9.52
N THR A 426 -2.84 -10.19 -10.04
CA THR A 426 -3.25 -11.41 -9.30
C THR A 426 -3.14 -12.61 -10.22
N MET A 427 -3.24 -13.80 -9.69
CA MET A 427 -3.24 -15.02 -10.49
C MET A 427 -4.20 -14.98 -11.70
N ARG A 428 -5.32 -14.27 -11.59
CA ARG A 428 -6.35 -14.20 -12.65
C ARG A 428 -6.36 -12.89 -13.43
N ARG A 429 -5.70 -11.83 -12.93
CA ARG A 429 -5.75 -10.51 -13.53
C ARG A 429 -4.35 -9.94 -13.77
N TYR A 430 -4.05 -9.72 -15.07
CA TYR A 430 -2.80 -9.11 -15.52
C TYR A 430 -3.05 -7.93 -16.49
N LYS A 431 -4.33 -7.64 -16.79
CA LYS A 431 -4.80 -6.52 -17.62
C LYS A 431 -5.87 -5.75 -16.85
N PRO A 432 -6.04 -4.51 -17.37
CA PRO A 432 -5.45 -3.31 -16.83
C PRO A 432 -5.77 -3.23 -15.43
#